data_ffa5e0fcb17323f26c0366fb1a0d331f
#
_entry.id   ffa5e0fcb17323f26c0366fb1a0d331f
#
_cell.length_a   1.000
_cell.length_b   1.000
_cell.length_c   1.000
_cell.angle_alpha   90.00
_cell.angle_beta   90.00
_cell.angle_gamma   90.00
#
_symmetry.space_group_name_H-M   'P 1'
#
loop_
_entity.id
_entity.type
_entity.pdbx_description
1 polymer ?
#
loop_
_entity_poly.entity_id
_entity_poly.type
_entity_poly.pdbx_seq_one_letter_code
_entity_poly.pdbx_strand_id
1 'polypeptide(L)'
;MVKYNVMKKKVAVLEDTVEKLEQERAAAMSQAVDEEQQHKVQEALDWFAAKMSVFSKEEQEAINACAIAFAERDQIVIPQVSIAVNAKCSQADLMAYASSAFFKIGKKRKDIAQFLSIVFETYFPGGEGFVYKKMPGAKG
;
A
#
# COMPACT_ATOMS: atom_id res chain seq x y z
N MET A 1 51.05 33.52 1.68
CA MET A 1 50.47 32.44 0.86
C MET A 1 49.84 31.32 1.71
N VAL A 2 50.56 30.90 2.72
CA VAL A 2 50.00 29.87 3.59
C VAL A 2 48.70 30.32 4.26
N LYS A 3 48.64 31.55 4.72
CA LYS A 3 47.42 32.14 5.27
C LYS A 3 46.27 32.12 4.29
N TYR A 4 46.54 32.48 3.05
CA TYR A 4 45.54 32.51 2.00
C TYR A 4 44.98 31.09 1.72
N ASN A 5 45.84 30.10 1.66
CA ASN A 5 45.42 28.72 1.45
C ASN A 5 44.58 28.19 2.60
N VAL A 6 44.91 28.57 3.83
CA VAL A 6 44.14 28.18 5.01
C VAL A 6 42.76 28.79 4.97
N MET A 7 42.64 30.05 4.56
CA MET A 7 41.32 30.71 4.40
C MET A 7 40.49 30.03 3.33
N LYS A 8 41.12 29.67 2.21
CA LYS A 8 40.41 28.94 1.15
C LYS A 8 39.87 27.61 1.64
N LYS A 9 40.66 26.88 2.41
CA LYS A 9 40.22 25.62 2.99
C LYS A 9 39.05 25.80 3.93
N LYS A 10 39.04 26.83 4.73
CA LYS A 10 37.97 27.13 5.67
C LYS A 10 36.65 27.43 4.89
N VAL A 11 36.73 28.19 3.83
CA VAL A 11 35.56 28.51 3.03
C VAL A 11 35.01 27.25 2.39
N ALA A 12 35.84 26.40 1.84
CA ALA A 12 35.43 25.15 1.23
C ALA A 12 34.73 24.22 2.25
N VAL A 13 35.26 24.14 3.47
CA VAL A 13 34.65 23.32 4.52
C VAL A 13 33.28 23.86 4.91
N LEU A 14 33.12 25.17 5.01
CA LEU A 14 31.84 25.79 5.31
C LEU A 14 30.79 25.51 4.21
N GLU A 15 31.19 25.59 2.95
CA GLU A 15 30.33 25.27 1.83
C GLU A 15 29.86 23.82 1.87
N ASP A 16 30.77 22.88 2.14
CA ASP A 16 30.43 21.47 2.30
C ASP A 16 29.43 21.26 3.42
N THR A 17 29.58 21.94 4.53
CA THR A 17 28.67 21.84 5.66
C THR A 17 27.27 22.31 5.30
N VAL A 18 27.14 23.40 4.56
CA VAL A 18 25.85 23.91 4.11
C VAL A 18 25.19 22.92 3.18
N GLU A 19 25.91 22.37 2.22
CA GLU A 19 25.38 21.35 1.30
C GLU A 19 24.87 20.13 2.06
N LYS A 20 25.62 19.64 3.03
CA LYS A 20 25.20 18.53 3.88
C LYS A 20 23.91 18.82 4.62
N LEU A 21 23.76 20.00 5.18
CA LEU A 21 22.54 20.38 5.89
C LEU A 21 21.34 20.42 4.96
N GLU A 22 21.50 20.91 3.76
CA GLU A 22 20.43 20.94 2.78
C GLU A 22 20.03 19.52 2.36
N GLN A 23 20.96 18.62 2.15
CA GLN A 23 20.69 17.24 1.83
C GLN A 23 19.98 16.52 2.98
N GLU A 24 20.38 16.76 4.19
CA GLU A 24 19.73 16.18 5.38
C GLU A 24 18.29 16.65 5.50
N ARG A 25 18.01 17.92 5.24
CA ARG A 25 16.65 18.44 5.25
C ARG A 25 15.78 17.79 4.20
N ALA A 26 16.28 17.64 2.98
CA ALA A 26 15.56 16.99 1.91
C ALA A 26 15.25 15.53 2.26
N ALA A 27 16.22 14.81 2.82
CA ALA A 27 16.03 13.44 3.24
C ALA A 27 15.00 13.33 4.36
N ALA A 28 15.02 14.24 5.34
CA ALA A 28 14.08 14.25 6.44
C ALA A 28 12.64 14.50 5.95
N MET A 29 12.46 15.43 5.03
CA MET A 29 11.14 15.70 4.43
C MET A 29 10.62 14.49 3.66
N SER A 30 11.48 13.83 2.89
CA SER A 30 11.14 12.62 2.16
C SER A 30 10.72 11.51 3.11
N GLN A 31 11.44 11.31 4.21
CA GLN A 31 11.08 10.32 5.23
C GLN A 31 9.73 10.62 5.88
N ALA A 32 9.45 11.87 6.17
CA ALA A 32 8.18 12.25 6.79
C ALA A 32 7.00 11.92 5.87
N VAL A 33 7.14 12.17 4.57
CA VAL A 33 6.11 11.84 3.58
C VAL A 33 5.95 10.32 3.48
N ASP A 34 7.05 9.58 3.45
CA ASP A 34 7.03 8.12 3.39
C ASP A 34 6.40 7.52 4.64
N GLU A 35 6.72 8.05 5.82
CA GLU A 35 6.13 7.60 7.09
C GLU A 35 4.63 7.85 7.13
N GLU A 36 4.17 9.00 6.65
CA GLU A 36 2.76 9.32 6.57
C GLU A 36 2.04 8.37 5.63
N GLN A 37 2.61 8.09 4.48
CA GLN A 37 2.05 7.14 3.53
C GLN A 37 2.02 5.72 4.11
N GLN A 38 3.08 5.29 4.78
CA GLN A 38 3.14 4.00 5.44
C GLN A 38 2.08 3.88 6.53
N HIS A 39 1.84 4.96 7.27
CA HIS A 39 0.81 5.00 8.29
C HIS A 39 -0.58 4.80 7.67
N LYS A 40 -0.86 5.48 6.57
CA LYS A 40 -2.12 5.31 5.83
C LYS A 40 -2.29 3.89 5.32
N VAL A 41 -1.22 3.32 4.77
CA VAL A 41 -1.22 1.94 4.28
C VAL A 41 -1.50 0.98 5.43
N GLN A 42 -0.83 1.16 6.56
CA GLN A 42 -1.03 0.29 7.73
C GLN A 42 -2.45 0.40 8.27
N GLU A 43 -3.00 1.60 8.36
CA GLU A 43 -4.39 1.80 8.78
C GLU A 43 -5.36 1.07 7.85
N ALA A 44 -5.15 1.19 6.55
CA ALA A 44 -5.99 0.52 5.56
C ALA A 44 -5.90 -1.00 5.70
N LEU A 45 -4.69 -1.53 5.87
CA LEU A 45 -4.45 -2.95 6.04
C LEU A 45 -5.09 -3.48 7.33
N ASP A 46 -4.96 -2.76 8.43
CA ASP A 46 -5.56 -3.13 9.72
C ASP A 46 -7.07 -3.14 9.63
N TRP A 47 -7.65 -2.14 9.00
CA TRP A 47 -9.10 -2.05 8.80
C TRP A 47 -9.59 -3.22 7.94
N PHE A 48 -8.91 -3.49 6.84
CA PHE A 48 -9.26 -4.59 5.94
C PHE A 48 -9.14 -5.95 6.64
N ALA A 49 -8.06 -6.15 7.39
CA ALA A 49 -7.84 -7.38 8.16
C ALA A 49 -8.96 -7.60 9.17
N ALA A 50 -9.41 -6.54 9.83
CA ALA A 50 -10.52 -6.63 10.79
C ALA A 50 -11.81 -7.08 10.10
N LYS A 51 -12.05 -6.64 8.85
CA LYS A 51 -13.22 -7.07 8.08
C LYS A 51 -13.11 -8.53 7.63
N MET A 52 -11.88 -9.04 7.51
CA MET A 52 -11.63 -10.42 7.11
C MET A 52 -11.71 -11.40 8.29
N SER A 53 -12.04 -10.94 9.48
CA SER A 53 -12.08 -11.76 10.69
C SER A 53 -13.11 -12.88 10.63
N VAL A 54 -14.06 -12.83 9.72
CA VAL A 54 -15.05 -13.89 9.52
C VAL A 54 -14.47 -15.16 8.87
N PHE A 55 -13.31 -15.03 8.23
CA PHE A 55 -12.64 -16.16 7.60
C PHE A 55 -11.83 -16.95 8.62
N SER A 56 -11.43 -18.18 8.25
CA SER A 56 -10.59 -19.01 9.09
C SER A 56 -9.22 -18.33 9.28
N LYS A 57 -8.48 -18.77 10.30
CA LYS A 57 -7.16 -18.21 10.59
C LYS A 57 -6.20 -18.38 9.40
N GLU A 58 -6.21 -19.54 8.77
CA GLU A 58 -5.37 -19.79 7.60
C GLU A 58 -5.75 -18.89 6.42
N GLU A 59 -7.04 -18.73 6.20
CA GLU A 59 -7.54 -17.82 5.16
C GLU A 59 -7.17 -16.39 5.45
N GLN A 60 -7.32 -15.95 6.71
CA GLN A 60 -6.94 -14.61 7.13
C GLN A 60 -5.46 -14.34 6.88
N GLU A 61 -4.59 -15.27 7.22
CA GLU A 61 -3.16 -15.14 6.99
C GLU A 61 -2.83 -15.02 5.49
N ALA A 62 -3.46 -15.85 4.66
CA ALA A 62 -3.28 -15.79 3.22
C ALA A 62 -3.78 -14.47 2.64
N ILE A 63 -4.96 -14.02 3.08
CA ILE A 63 -5.53 -12.74 2.63
C ILE A 63 -4.63 -11.58 3.04
N ASN A 64 -4.15 -11.57 4.27
CA ASN A 64 -3.28 -10.52 4.76
C ASN A 64 -1.97 -10.44 3.98
N ALA A 65 -1.35 -11.59 3.69
CA ALA A 65 -0.13 -11.62 2.89
C ALA A 65 -0.36 -11.01 1.51
N CYS A 66 -1.48 -11.35 0.87
CA CYS A 66 -1.85 -10.80 -0.43
C CYS A 66 -2.14 -9.31 -0.37
N ALA A 67 -2.84 -8.87 0.68
CA ALA A 67 -3.18 -7.46 0.89
C ALA A 67 -1.92 -6.62 1.11
N ILE A 68 -0.98 -7.10 1.90
CA ILE A 68 0.28 -6.42 2.15
C ILE A 68 1.09 -6.27 0.87
N ALA A 69 1.21 -7.35 0.09
CA ALA A 69 1.93 -7.30 -1.18
C ALA A 69 1.32 -6.29 -2.14
N PHE A 70 -0.01 -6.24 -2.21
CA PHE A 70 -0.72 -5.30 -3.05
C PHE A 70 -0.55 -3.85 -2.56
N ALA A 71 -0.75 -3.63 -1.26
CA ALA A 71 -0.70 -2.28 -0.69
C ALA A 71 0.70 -1.68 -0.70
N GLU A 72 1.70 -2.48 -0.35
CA GLU A 72 3.07 -1.97 -0.17
C GLU A 72 3.94 -2.08 -1.42
N ARG A 73 3.72 -3.10 -2.25
CA ARG A 73 4.60 -3.39 -3.40
C ARG A 73 3.91 -3.37 -4.74
N ASP A 74 2.63 -3.02 -4.78
CA ASP A 74 1.81 -3.06 -5.99
C ASP A 74 1.85 -4.44 -6.69
N GLN A 75 1.99 -5.49 -5.92
CA GLN A 75 2.05 -6.86 -6.44
C GLN A 75 0.79 -7.60 -6.08
N ILE A 76 0.24 -8.32 -7.05
CA ILE A 76 -0.91 -9.19 -6.83
C ILE A 76 -0.40 -10.63 -6.84
N VAL A 77 -0.50 -11.28 -5.69
CA VAL A 77 -0.01 -12.65 -5.52
C VAL A 77 -1.18 -13.60 -5.27
N ILE A 78 -0.99 -14.84 -5.63
CA ILE A 78 -1.98 -15.89 -5.40
C ILE A 78 -1.93 -16.30 -3.93
N PRO A 79 -3.08 -16.37 -3.23
CA PRO A 79 -3.06 -16.80 -1.84
C PRO A 79 -2.58 -18.23 -1.69
N GLN A 80 -1.90 -18.52 -0.60
CA GLN A 80 -1.36 -19.86 -0.34
C GLN A 80 -2.44 -20.91 -0.12
N VAL A 81 -3.60 -20.48 0.33
CA VAL A 81 -4.76 -21.36 0.49
C VAL A 81 -5.94 -20.75 -0.27
N SER A 82 -6.82 -21.61 -0.75
CA SER A 82 -8.03 -21.15 -1.44
C SER A 82 -8.97 -20.49 -0.43
N ILE A 83 -9.51 -19.32 -0.78
CA ILE A 83 -10.43 -18.58 0.10
C ILE A 83 -11.86 -18.99 -0.27
N ALA A 84 -12.46 -19.79 0.59
CA ALA A 84 -13.83 -20.26 0.36
C ALA A 84 -14.85 -19.15 0.58
N VAL A 85 -15.96 -19.23 -0.15
CA VAL A 85 -17.08 -18.30 0.03
C VAL A 85 -17.62 -18.45 1.46
N ASN A 86 -17.73 -17.33 2.16
CA ASN A 86 -18.21 -17.29 3.53
C ASN A 86 -19.59 -16.64 3.58
N ALA A 87 -20.53 -17.28 4.26
CA ALA A 87 -21.90 -16.77 4.38
C ALA A 87 -21.98 -15.39 5.05
N LYS A 88 -20.99 -15.08 5.90
CA LYS A 88 -20.93 -13.80 6.62
C LYS A 88 -20.28 -12.67 5.82
N CYS A 89 -19.74 -12.97 4.65
CA CYS A 89 -19.08 -12.00 3.80
C CYS A 89 -19.48 -12.27 2.35
N SER A 90 -20.30 -11.41 1.78
CA SER A 90 -20.76 -11.55 0.40
C SER A 90 -19.75 -10.95 -0.59
N GLN A 91 -19.99 -11.19 -1.90
CA GLN A 91 -19.24 -10.52 -2.95
C GLN A 91 -19.29 -9.00 -2.79
N ALA A 92 -20.48 -8.47 -2.52
CA ALA A 92 -20.67 -7.03 -2.34
C ALA A 92 -19.87 -6.52 -1.15
N ASP A 93 -19.83 -7.28 -0.07
CA ASP A 93 -19.05 -6.91 1.12
C ASP A 93 -17.57 -6.86 0.80
N LEU A 94 -17.03 -7.86 0.10
CA LEU A 94 -15.63 -7.88 -0.30
C LEU A 94 -15.27 -6.70 -1.18
N MET A 95 -16.12 -6.41 -2.18
CA MET A 95 -15.89 -5.28 -3.08
C MET A 95 -15.92 -3.96 -2.30
N ALA A 96 -16.85 -3.81 -1.37
CA ALA A 96 -16.96 -2.61 -0.54
C ALA A 96 -15.73 -2.45 0.36
N TYR A 97 -15.31 -3.51 1.03
CA TYR A 97 -14.16 -3.48 1.92
C TYR A 97 -12.86 -3.17 1.18
N ALA A 98 -12.62 -3.87 0.08
CA ALA A 98 -11.42 -3.65 -0.72
C ALA A 98 -11.40 -2.23 -1.31
N SER A 99 -12.53 -1.77 -1.83
CA SER A 99 -12.64 -0.41 -2.38
C SER A 99 -12.36 0.63 -1.30
N SER A 100 -12.97 0.49 -0.12
CA SER A 100 -12.79 1.43 0.98
C SER A 100 -11.36 1.47 1.46
N ALA A 101 -10.70 0.31 1.58
CA ALA A 101 -9.33 0.24 2.07
C ALA A 101 -8.34 0.76 1.03
N PHE A 102 -8.41 0.25 -0.20
CA PHE A 102 -7.37 0.47 -1.19
C PHE A 102 -7.50 1.79 -1.94
N PHE A 103 -8.70 2.33 -2.12
CA PHE A 103 -8.83 3.67 -2.70
C PHE A 103 -8.20 4.73 -1.80
N LYS A 104 -8.26 4.57 -0.49
CA LYS A 104 -7.65 5.51 0.46
C LYS A 104 -6.14 5.62 0.30
N ILE A 105 -5.49 4.57 -0.17
CA ILE A 105 -4.05 4.56 -0.37
C ILE A 105 -3.65 4.73 -1.83
N GLY A 106 -4.59 5.15 -2.66
CA GLY A 106 -4.32 5.53 -4.05
C GLY A 106 -4.36 4.41 -5.06
N LYS A 107 -4.87 3.23 -4.70
CA LYS A 107 -4.99 2.13 -5.67
C LYS A 107 -6.12 2.41 -6.65
N LYS A 108 -5.92 2.00 -7.90
CA LYS A 108 -6.88 2.22 -8.96
C LYS A 108 -7.95 1.12 -8.98
N ARG A 109 -9.12 1.46 -9.47
CA ARG A 109 -10.24 0.52 -9.57
C ARG A 109 -9.86 -0.77 -10.31
N LYS A 110 -9.14 -0.64 -11.41
CA LYS A 110 -8.68 -1.78 -12.21
C LYS A 110 -7.79 -2.71 -11.39
N ASP A 111 -6.87 -2.16 -10.64
CA ASP A 111 -5.94 -2.93 -9.83
C ASP A 111 -6.65 -3.63 -8.67
N ILE A 112 -7.60 -2.95 -8.04
CA ILE A 112 -8.41 -3.54 -6.97
C ILE A 112 -9.27 -4.68 -7.52
N ALA A 113 -9.85 -4.49 -8.70
CA ALA A 113 -10.64 -5.55 -9.35
C ALA A 113 -9.79 -6.79 -9.64
N GLN A 114 -8.57 -6.58 -10.11
CA GLN A 114 -7.63 -7.66 -10.36
C GLN A 114 -7.25 -8.37 -9.06
N PHE A 115 -6.97 -7.61 -8.01
CA PHE A 115 -6.67 -8.14 -6.68
C PHE A 115 -7.80 -9.06 -6.19
N LEU A 116 -9.03 -8.58 -6.25
CA LEU A 116 -10.19 -9.34 -5.79
C LEU A 116 -10.39 -10.62 -6.61
N SER A 117 -10.26 -10.52 -7.94
CA SER A 117 -10.49 -11.67 -8.81
C SER A 117 -9.44 -12.77 -8.66
N ILE A 118 -8.24 -12.42 -8.22
CA ILE A 118 -7.15 -13.37 -8.02
C ILE A 118 -7.15 -13.92 -6.59
N VAL A 119 -7.22 -13.04 -5.60
CA VAL A 119 -7.16 -13.46 -4.19
C VAL A 119 -8.44 -14.17 -3.76
N PHE A 120 -9.58 -13.70 -4.23
CA PHE A 120 -10.89 -14.28 -3.93
C PHE A 120 -11.50 -14.93 -5.16
N GLU A 121 -10.73 -15.74 -5.85
CA GLU A 121 -11.14 -16.39 -7.10
C GLU A 121 -12.47 -17.14 -6.97
N THR A 122 -12.69 -17.80 -5.85
CA THR A 122 -13.92 -18.55 -5.59
C THR A 122 -15.14 -17.66 -5.48
N TYR A 123 -14.95 -16.40 -5.08
CA TYR A 123 -16.03 -15.41 -5.00
C TYR A 123 -16.37 -14.81 -6.36
N PHE A 124 -15.39 -14.73 -7.25
CA PHE A 124 -15.53 -13.99 -8.49
C PHE A 124 -15.20 -14.85 -9.71
N PRO A 125 -16.02 -15.87 -10.00
CA PRO A 125 -15.80 -16.71 -11.17
C PRO A 125 -15.87 -15.95 -12.49
N GLY A 126 -16.54 -14.79 -12.49
CA GLY A 126 -16.60 -13.91 -13.66
C GLY A 126 -15.31 -13.14 -13.94
N GLY A 127 -14.36 -13.18 -13.00
CA GLY A 127 -13.04 -12.57 -13.18
C GLY A 127 -12.98 -11.07 -12.99
N GLU A 128 -11.85 -10.49 -13.41
CA GLU A 128 -11.54 -9.08 -13.24
C GLU A 128 -12.60 -8.15 -13.85
N GLY A 129 -13.06 -8.46 -15.06
CA GLY A 129 -14.03 -7.63 -15.75
C GLY A 129 -15.36 -7.55 -15.01
N PHE A 130 -15.83 -8.66 -14.46
CA PHE A 130 -17.04 -8.70 -13.65
C PHE A 130 -16.87 -7.82 -12.40
N VAL A 131 -15.77 -7.98 -11.69
CA VAL A 131 -15.48 -7.22 -10.46
C VAL A 131 -15.42 -5.73 -10.78
N TYR A 132 -14.70 -5.37 -11.83
CA TYR A 132 -14.56 -3.97 -12.26
C TYR A 132 -15.92 -3.30 -12.47
N LYS A 133 -16.83 -4.00 -13.14
CA LYS A 133 -18.16 -3.47 -13.43
C LYS A 133 -19.04 -3.36 -12.18
N LYS A 134 -18.91 -4.30 -11.25
CA LYS A 134 -19.78 -4.39 -10.07
C LYS A 134 -19.28 -3.65 -8.86
N MET A 135 -17.98 -3.27 -8.83
CA MET A 135 -17.43 -2.54 -7.70
C MET A 135 -18.19 -1.25 -7.44
N PRO A 136 -18.34 -0.85 -6.14
CA PRO A 136 -18.87 0.46 -5.81
C PRO A 136 -18.06 1.54 -6.52
N GLY A 137 -18.73 2.55 -6.99
CA GLY A 137 -18.11 3.57 -7.81
C GLY A 137 -16.93 4.21 -7.14
N ALA A 138 -15.81 4.13 -7.83
CA ALA A 138 -14.62 4.84 -7.45
C ALA A 138 -14.74 6.28 -7.85
N LYS A 139 -15.89 6.85 -7.59
CA LYS A 139 -15.99 8.23 -7.86
C LYS A 139 -15.37 8.99 -6.79
N GLY A 140 -14.43 8.52 -6.43
CA GLY A 140 -13.79 9.20 -5.34
C GLY A 140 -13.85 10.50 -5.66
#